data_47a84c5b5663e464cabd8beb18d02a2c
#
_entry.id   47a84c5b5663e464cabd8beb18d02a2c
#
_cell.length_a   1.000
_cell.length_b   1.000
_cell.length_c   1.000
_cell.angle_alpha   90.00
_cell.angle_beta   90.00
_cell.angle_gamma   90.00
#
_symmetry.space_group_name_H-M   'P 1'
#
loop_
_entity.id
_entity.type
_entity.pdbx_description
1 polymer ?
#
loop_
_entity_poly.entity_id
_entity_poly.type
_entity_poly.pdbx_seq_one_letter_code
_entity_poly.pdbx_strand_id
1 'polypeptide(L)'
;MKTLGAARCLVEHFRKSELASSTLKAKQKQMGTPEHKLIQDVSTRWNSTFYLVTRLLEQRWPLTSTLSDPTVTQSDKHFLDLKADQWLLLEELAKALTAFECATVYLSSESYVTVSALPPLVRGLLKSTHTTYDAAPVQAFQAVASEETTVRWTNEVTVTRDEPCTQVITEALDPRFRKLKFLTPEERFTVQKKVQALALQSIPGNEKKNASEADKSLASAERTFSALDSLLACDSSTDSDTETNEQDVHNNQSITNEILMYFGQPPLSKTESPLFWWKSNKAKYPTLASLAKSFLCIPATSTPSERLFSAAGNTASKKRASLTPKHVDMLKFLHCNLN
;
A
#
# COMPACT_ATOMS: atom_id res chain seq x y z
N MET A 1 5.73 -17.33 -21.16
CA MET A 1 4.96 -16.51 -22.14
C MET A 1 3.97 -17.32 -22.99
N LYS A 2 4.32 -18.52 -23.46
CA LYS A 2 3.41 -19.34 -24.33
C LYS A 2 2.07 -19.67 -23.65
N THR A 3 2.07 -20.07 -22.37
CA THR A 3 0.84 -20.46 -21.64
C THR A 3 -0.16 -19.29 -21.46
N LEU A 4 0.30 -18.10 -21.09
CA LEU A 4 -0.55 -16.92 -21.01
C LEU A 4 -1.10 -16.51 -22.38
N GLY A 5 -0.30 -16.68 -23.46
CA GLY A 5 -0.78 -16.50 -24.83
C GLY A 5 -1.92 -17.45 -25.18
N ALA A 6 -1.75 -18.74 -24.85
CA ALA A 6 -2.81 -19.75 -25.06
C ALA A 6 -4.07 -19.42 -24.24
N ALA A 7 -3.92 -19.02 -22.97
CA ALA A 7 -5.02 -18.59 -22.13
C ALA A 7 -5.79 -17.38 -22.71
N ARG A 8 -5.09 -16.39 -23.26
CA ARG A 8 -5.70 -15.23 -23.95
C ARG A 8 -6.45 -15.65 -25.19
N CYS A 9 -5.89 -16.53 -26.03
CA CYS A 9 -6.56 -17.07 -27.21
C CYS A 9 -7.83 -17.83 -26.84
N LEU A 10 -7.77 -18.64 -25.77
CA LEU A 10 -8.94 -19.34 -25.25
C LEU A 10 -10.06 -18.39 -24.86
N VAL A 11 -9.77 -17.36 -24.07
CA VAL A 11 -10.77 -16.34 -23.67
C VAL A 11 -11.33 -15.61 -24.90
N GLU A 12 -10.48 -15.26 -25.85
CA GLU A 12 -10.88 -14.57 -27.07
C GLU A 12 -11.83 -15.42 -27.91
N HIS A 13 -11.60 -16.73 -28.02
CA HIS A 13 -12.48 -17.69 -28.71
C HIS A 13 -13.90 -17.66 -28.10
N PHE A 14 -14.02 -17.81 -26.78
CA PHE A 14 -15.31 -17.79 -26.09
C PHE A 14 -16.02 -16.43 -26.20
N ARG A 15 -15.28 -15.35 -26.30
CA ARG A 15 -15.86 -14.01 -26.47
C ARG A 15 -16.37 -13.73 -27.89
N LYS A 16 -15.72 -14.33 -28.90
CA LYS A 16 -16.11 -14.16 -30.31
C LYS A 16 -17.20 -15.13 -30.75
N SER A 17 -17.34 -16.27 -30.06
CA SER A 17 -18.34 -17.30 -30.41
C SER A 17 -19.50 -17.27 -29.43
N GLU A 18 -20.67 -16.88 -29.93
CA GLU A 18 -21.92 -16.90 -29.15
C GLU A 18 -22.32 -18.34 -28.78
N LEU A 19 -22.11 -19.29 -29.71
CA LEU A 19 -22.34 -20.71 -29.45
C LEU A 19 -21.46 -21.23 -28.33
N ALA A 20 -20.14 -20.97 -28.34
CA ALA A 20 -19.24 -21.38 -27.30
C ALA A 20 -19.63 -20.74 -25.94
N SER A 21 -19.98 -19.45 -25.95
CA SER A 21 -20.36 -18.73 -24.73
C SER A 21 -21.70 -19.24 -24.15
N SER A 22 -22.70 -19.55 -24.96
CA SER A 22 -23.98 -20.11 -24.50
C SER A 22 -23.84 -21.54 -23.99
N THR A 23 -23.03 -22.36 -24.69
CA THR A 23 -22.72 -23.73 -24.23
C THR A 23 -21.94 -23.72 -22.92
N LEU A 24 -20.95 -22.83 -22.76
CA LEU A 24 -20.24 -22.65 -21.51
C LEU A 24 -21.21 -22.35 -20.35
N LYS A 25 -22.15 -21.42 -20.57
CA LYS A 25 -23.18 -21.08 -19.58
C LYS A 25 -24.04 -22.28 -19.20
N ALA A 26 -24.43 -23.10 -20.17
CA ALA A 26 -25.19 -24.34 -19.93
C ALA A 26 -24.34 -25.35 -19.09
N LYS A 27 -23.04 -25.50 -19.39
CA LYS A 27 -22.14 -26.38 -18.65
C LYS A 27 -21.88 -25.88 -17.23
N GLN A 28 -21.70 -24.57 -17.03
CA GLN A 28 -21.60 -23.94 -15.71
C GLN A 28 -22.81 -24.31 -14.84
N LYS A 29 -24.03 -24.11 -15.38
CA LYS A 29 -25.27 -24.47 -14.68
C LYS A 29 -25.36 -25.95 -14.39
N GLN A 30 -25.01 -26.81 -15.35
CA GLN A 30 -25.03 -28.27 -15.17
C GLN A 30 -24.08 -28.75 -14.08
N MET A 31 -22.91 -28.09 -13.94
CA MET A 31 -21.87 -28.45 -12.98
C MET A 31 -21.99 -27.72 -11.64
N GLY A 32 -22.98 -26.84 -11.46
CA GLY A 32 -23.13 -26.04 -10.24
C GLY A 32 -22.03 -25.02 -10.04
N THR A 33 -21.31 -24.64 -11.12
CA THR A 33 -20.28 -23.61 -11.09
C THR A 33 -20.91 -22.23 -11.29
N PRO A 34 -20.41 -21.15 -10.68
CA PRO A 34 -20.93 -19.81 -10.87
C PRO A 34 -20.97 -19.40 -12.38
N GLU A 35 -22.09 -18.84 -12.83
CA GLU A 35 -22.29 -18.41 -14.23
C GLU A 35 -21.52 -17.12 -14.54
N HIS A 36 -20.20 -17.14 -14.41
CA HIS A 36 -19.35 -15.99 -14.66
C HIS A 36 -18.83 -15.96 -16.10
N LYS A 37 -18.85 -14.76 -16.71
CA LYS A 37 -18.17 -14.53 -17.99
C LYS A 37 -16.67 -14.57 -17.84
N LEU A 38 -15.97 -15.03 -18.88
CA LEU A 38 -14.51 -15.00 -18.92
C LEU A 38 -14.00 -13.55 -18.98
N ILE A 39 -12.89 -13.29 -18.28
CA ILE A 39 -12.28 -11.98 -18.18
C ILE A 39 -11.20 -11.85 -19.25
N GLN A 40 -11.26 -10.77 -20.04
CA GLN A 40 -10.22 -10.47 -21.01
C GLN A 40 -9.06 -9.78 -20.35
N ASP A 41 -7.84 -10.18 -20.71
CA ASP A 41 -6.63 -9.50 -20.32
C ASP A 41 -6.46 -8.15 -21.04
N VAL A 42 -6.05 -7.14 -20.30
CA VAL A 42 -5.74 -5.81 -20.81
C VAL A 42 -4.25 -5.59 -20.61
N SER A 43 -3.48 -5.60 -21.67
CA SER A 43 -2.01 -5.59 -21.66
C SER A 43 -1.38 -4.43 -20.87
N THR A 44 -2.11 -3.32 -20.70
CA THR A 44 -1.67 -2.14 -19.94
C THR A 44 -1.93 -2.25 -18.43
N ARG A 45 -2.62 -3.32 -17.97
CA ARG A 45 -3.04 -3.50 -16.57
C ARG A 45 -2.68 -4.89 -16.08
N TRP A 46 -1.60 -5.05 -15.36
CA TRP A 46 -1.12 -6.35 -14.89
C TRP A 46 -2.16 -7.13 -14.06
N ASN A 47 -2.99 -6.45 -13.26
CA ASN A 47 -4.06 -7.11 -12.50
C ASN A 47 -5.06 -7.85 -13.39
N SER A 48 -5.23 -7.42 -14.66
CA SER A 48 -6.13 -8.11 -15.58
C SER A 48 -5.65 -9.51 -15.93
N THR A 49 -4.34 -9.73 -15.99
CA THR A 49 -3.75 -11.06 -16.16
C THR A 49 -4.08 -11.96 -14.95
N PHE A 50 -3.97 -11.43 -13.74
CA PHE A 50 -4.37 -12.17 -12.53
C PHE A 50 -5.85 -12.56 -12.55
N TYR A 51 -6.74 -11.61 -12.87
CA TYR A 51 -8.19 -11.87 -12.94
C TYR A 51 -8.55 -12.83 -14.07
N LEU A 52 -7.88 -12.74 -15.24
CA LEU A 52 -8.01 -13.72 -16.32
C LEU A 52 -7.67 -15.12 -15.82
N VAL A 53 -6.49 -15.29 -15.23
CA VAL A 53 -6.01 -16.59 -14.75
C VAL A 53 -6.94 -17.17 -13.68
N THR A 54 -7.29 -16.38 -12.68
CA THR A 54 -8.19 -16.80 -11.60
C THR A 54 -9.56 -17.23 -12.13
N ARG A 55 -10.12 -16.48 -13.10
CA ARG A 55 -11.39 -16.81 -13.74
C ARG A 55 -11.30 -18.09 -14.60
N LEU A 56 -10.19 -18.32 -15.28
CA LEU A 56 -9.97 -19.56 -16.03
C LEU A 56 -9.89 -20.77 -15.10
N LEU A 57 -9.19 -20.65 -13.97
CA LEU A 57 -9.10 -21.71 -12.96
C LEU A 57 -10.46 -22.03 -12.33
N GLU A 58 -11.25 -21.01 -11.99
CA GLU A 58 -12.62 -21.16 -11.50
C GLU A 58 -13.50 -21.93 -12.51
N GLN A 59 -13.33 -21.63 -13.77
CA GLN A 59 -14.17 -22.17 -14.85
C GLN A 59 -13.53 -23.36 -15.59
N ARG A 60 -12.46 -23.93 -15.07
CA ARG A 60 -11.66 -24.98 -15.72
C ARG A 60 -12.51 -26.12 -16.26
N TRP A 61 -13.35 -26.72 -15.41
CA TRP A 61 -14.13 -27.89 -15.79
C TRP A 61 -15.26 -27.60 -16.81
N PRO A 62 -16.07 -26.54 -16.63
CA PRO A 62 -17.02 -26.12 -17.68
C PRO A 62 -16.34 -25.79 -19.00
N LEU A 63 -15.16 -25.15 -18.99
CA LEU A 63 -14.40 -24.83 -20.20
C LEU A 63 -13.95 -26.08 -20.94
N THR A 64 -13.27 -27.02 -20.25
CA THR A 64 -12.80 -28.27 -20.84
C THR A 64 -13.96 -29.10 -21.39
N SER A 65 -15.10 -29.16 -20.65
CA SER A 65 -16.30 -29.85 -21.11
C SER A 65 -16.92 -29.20 -22.37
N THR A 66 -16.88 -27.85 -22.44
CA THR A 66 -17.41 -27.12 -23.62
C THR A 66 -16.49 -27.33 -24.83
N LEU A 67 -15.16 -27.31 -24.66
CA LEU A 67 -14.19 -27.53 -25.73
C LEU A 67 -14.22 -28.98 -26.27
N SER A 68 -14.60 -29.93 -25.43
CA SER A 68 -14.78 -31.33 -25.85
C SER A 68 -16.07 -31.56 -26.66
N ASP A 69 -16.97 -30.58 -26.75
CA ASP A 69 -18.20 -30.69 -27.51
C ASP A 69 -17.93 -30.45 -29.01
N PRO A 70 -18.14 -31.47 -29.89
CA PRO A 70 -17.86 -31.34 -31.33
C PRO A 70 -18.69 -30.25 -32.03
N THR A 71 -19.84 -29.88 -31.46
CA THR A 71 -20.71 -28.82 -32.02
C THR A 71 -20.14 -27.43 -31.81
N VAL A 72 -19.27 -27.26 -30.75
CA VAL A 72 -18.68 -25.99 -30.40
C VAL A 72 -17.24 -25.87 -30.93
N THR A 73 -16.47 -26.95 -30.84
CA THR A 73 -15.05 -26.97 -31.20
C THR A 73 -14.84 -27.86 -32.41
N GLN A 74 -14.51 -27.26 -33.53
CA GLN A 74 -14.12 -28.00 -34.74
C GLN A 74 -12.80 -28.73 -34.50
N SER A 75 -12.61 -29.82 -35.23
CA SER A 75 -11.43 -30.72 -35.05
C SER A 75 -10.08 -30.02 -35.20
N ASP A 76 -10.00 -28.91 -35.92
CA ASP A 76 -8.84 -28.09 -36.13
C ASP A 76 -8.53 -27.13 -34.97
N LYS A 77 -9.46 -26.99 -34.01
CA LYS A 77 -9.35 -26.03 -32.87
C LYS A 77 -9.05 -26.68 -31.51
N HIS A 78 -8.70 -27.95 -31.47
CA HIS A 78 -8.31 -28.64 -30.23
C HIS A 78 -7.07 -28.03 -29.53
N PHE A 79 -6.29 -27.21 -30.23
CA PHE A 79 -5.17 -26.46 -29.65
C PHE A 79 -5.63 -25.38 -28.63
N LEU A 80 -6.93 -25.04 -28.57
CA LEU A 80 -7.47 -24.13 -27.58
C LEU A 80 -7.57 -24.77 -26.19
N ASP A 81 -7.62 -26.09 -26.08
CA ASP A 81 -7.63 -26.76 -24.79
C ASP A 81 -6.25 -26.69 -24.14
N LEU A 82 -6.21 -26.17 -22.92
CA LEU A 82 -4.98 -26.03 -22.17
C LEU A 82 -4.56 -27.41 -21.64
N LYS A 83 -3.28 -27.75 -21.83
CA LYS A 83 -2.69 -28.98 -21.32
C LYS A 83 -2.59 -28.98 -19.79
N ALA A 84 -2.42 -30.17 -19.20
CA ALA A 84 -2.34 -30.32 -17.74
C ALA A 84 -1.18 -29.51 -17.12
N ASP A 85 -0.03 -29.47 -17.79
CA ASP A 85 1.13 -28.67 -17.36
C ASP A 85 0.86 -27.16 -17.43
N GLN A 86 0.05 -26.71 -18.40
CA GLN A 86 -0.35 -25.32 -18.52
C GLN A 86 -1.34 -24.93 -17.40
N TRP A 87 -2.29 -25.80 -17.06
CA TRP A 87 -3.19 -25.56 -15.93
C TRP A 87 -2.44 -25.47 -14.61
N LEU A 88 -1.48 -26.37 -14.37
CA LEU A 88 -0.65 -26.35 -13.18
C LEU A 88 0.15 -25.05 -13.08
N LEU A 89 0.76 -24.63 -14.20
CA LEU A 89 1.48 -23.35 -14.26
C LEU A 89 0.56 -22.16 -13.93
N LEU A 90 -0.68 -22.14 -14.43
CA LEU A 90 -1.65 -21.08 -14.12
C LEU A 90 -2.05 -21.08 -12.65
N GLU A 91 -2.21 -22.26 -12.02
CA GLU A 91 -2.50 -22.39 -10.59
C GLU A 91 -1.39 -21.78 -9.71
N GLU A 92 -0.14 -22.11 -10.01
CA GLU A 92 1.01 -21.57 -9.30
C GLU A 92 1.17 -20.06 -9.53
N LEU A 93 0.98 -19.62 -10.77
CA LEU A 93 1.06 -18.20 -11.13
C LEU A 93 -0.03 -17.38 -10.38
N ALA A 94 -1.26 -17.89 -10.30
CA ALA A 94 -2.32 -17.24 -9.54
C ALA A 94 -1.94 -17.09 -8.07
N LYS A 95 -1.41 -18.15 -7.44
CA LYS A 95 -0.93 -18.11 -6.06
C LYS A 95 0.18 -17.08 -5.86
N ALA A 96 1.18 -17.06 -6.77
CA ALA A 96 2.28 -16.11 -6.70
C ALA A 96 1.82 -14.64 -6.87
N LEU A 97 0.85 -14.38 -7.74
CA LEU A 97 0.33 -13.03 -8.01
C LEU A 97 -0.64 -12.52 -6.93
N THR A 98 -1.24 -13.40 -6.12
CA THR A 98 -2.26 -13.02 -5.12
C THR A 98 -1.75 -11.96 -4.15
N ALA A 99 -0.51 -12.08 -3.64
CA ALA A 99 0.05 -11.10 -2.71
C ALA A 99 0.21 -9.71 -3.36
N PHE A 100 0.62 -9.66 -4.61
CA PHE A 100 0.79 -8.42 -5.37
C PHE A 100 -0.54 -7.75 -5.69
N GLU A 101 -1.55 -8.54 -6.03
CA GLU A 101 -2.91 -8.02 -6.27
C GLU A 101 -3.49 -7.43 -5.00
N CYS A 102 -3.46 -8.17 -3.88
CA CYS A 102 -3.92 -7.67 -2.59
C CYS A 102 -3.23 -6.36 -2.18
N ALA A 103 -1.90 -6.27 -2.33
CA ALA A 103 -1.14 -5.06 -2.03
C ALA A 103 -1.55 -3.90 -2.94
N THR A 104 -1.69 -4.14 -4.25
CA THR A 104 -2.09 -3.11 -5.22
C THR A 104 -3.49 -2.59 -4.94
N VAL A 105 -4.45 -3.46 -4.68
CA VAL A 105 -5.84 -3.08 -4.37
C VAL A 105 -5.87 -2.28 -3.07
N TYR A 106 -5.16 -2.74 -2.03
CA TYR A 106 -5.10 -2.03 -0.76
C TYR A 106 -4.51 -0.62 -0.92
N LEU A 107 -3.32 -0.49 -1.53
CA LEU A 107 -2.63 0.80 -1.68
C LEU A 107 -3.35 1.78 -2.61
N SER A 108 -4.20 1.29 -3.50
CA SER A 108 -5.00 2.09 -4.43
C SER A 108 -6.32 2.59 -3.86
N SER A 109 -6.62 2.31 -2.59
CA SER A 109 -7.86 2.73 -1.94
C SER A 109 -7.82 4.20 -1.52
N GLU A 110 -9.00 4.81 -1.52
CA GLU A 110 -9.26 6.17 -1.01
C GLU A 110 -10.01 6.14 0.33
N SER A 111 -10.52 4.98 0.73
CA SER A 111 -11.43 4.85 1.87
C SER A 111 -10.72 4.75 3.22
N TYR A 112 -9.41 4.53 3.24
CA TYR A 112 -8.62 4.33 4.46
C TYR A 112 -7.17 4.75 4.27
N VAL A 113 -6.44 4.86 5.38
CA VAL A 113 -5.03 5.24 5.40
C VAL A 113 -4.18 4.15 4.73
N THR A 114 -3.44 4.52 3.69
CA THR A 114 -2.66 3.58 2.87
C THR A 114 -1.16 3.71 3.06
N VAL A 115 -0.62 4.92 3.22
CA VAL A 115 0.84 5.15 3.26
C VAL A 115 1.53 4.44 4.43
N SER A 116 0.89 4.39 5.61
CA SER A 116 1.43 3.69 6.79
C SER A 116 1.52 2.18 6.62
N ALA A 117 0.76 1.61 5.69
CA ALA A 117 0.79 0.19 5.38
C ALA A 117 1.87 -0.17 4.35
N LEU A 118 2.49 0.81 3.68
CA LEU A 118 3.48 0.56 2.63
C LEU A 118 4.69 -0.25 3.14
N PRO A 119 5.38 0.13 4.25
CA PRO A 119 6.52 -0.63 4.73
C PRO A 119 6.18 -2.09 5.10
N PRO A 120 5.12 -2.39 5.87
CA PRO A 120 4.77 -3.77 6.17
C PRO A 120 4.30 -4.55 4.95
N LEU A 121 3.63 -3.92 3.96
CA LEU A 121 3.22 -4.58 2.71
C LEU A 121 4.42 -4.94 1.83
N VAL A 122 5.38 -4.04 1.63
CA VAL A 122 6.60 -4.32 0.86
C VAL A 122 7.35 -5.51 1.46
N ARG A 123 7.48 -5.58 2.78
CA ARG A 123 8.11 -6.73 3.47
C ARG A 123 7.30 -8.01 3.33
N GLY A 124 5.96 -7.90 3.38
CA GLY A 124 5.07 -9.03 3.11
C GLY A 124 5.23 -9.54 1.68
N LEU A 125 5.35 -8.66 0.69
CA LEU A 125 5.62 -9.01 -0.70
C LEU A 125 6.97 -9.72 -0.85
N LEU A 126 8.05 -9.16 -0.30
CA LEU A 126 9.37 -9.79 -0.30
C LEU A 126 9.33 -11.20 0.33
N LYS A 127 8.63 -11.35 1.46
CA LYS A 127 8.45 -12.67 2.07
C LYS A 127 7.67 -13.63 1.15
N SER A 128 6.68 -13.15 0.41
CA SER A 128 5.88 -13.96 -0.50
C SER A 128 6.68 -14.47 -1.70
N THR A 129 7.72 -13.74 -2.14
CA THR A 129 8.61 -14.18 -3.23
C THR A 129 9.54 -15.33 -2.84
N HIS A 130 9.65 -15.66 -1.56
CA HIS A 130 10.42 -16.82 -1.07
C HIS A 130 9.60 -18.13 -1.02
N THR A 131 8.32 -18.09 -1.40
CA THR A 131 7.51 -19.32 -1.51
C THR A 131 8.03 -20.19 -2.65
N THR A 132 8.24 -21.47 -2.40
CA THR A 132 8.70 -22.43 -3.43
C THR A 132 7.54 -22.86 -4.31
N TYR A 133 7.79 -22.89 -5.63
CA TYR A 133 6.89 -23.41 -6.66
C TYR A 133 7.66 -24.39 -7.55
N ASP A 134 6.94 -25.30 -8.22
CA ASP A 134 7.59 -26.32 -9.07
C ASP A 134 7.83 -25.79 -10.49
N ALA A 135 7.00 -24.89 -10.97
CA ALA A 135 7.10 -24.34 -12.32
C ALA A 135 8.25 -23.33 -12.45
N ALA A 136 9.28 -23.65 -13.23
CA ALA A 136 10.42 -22.77 -13.48
C ALA A 136 10.06 -21.34 -13.93
N PRO A 137 9.00 -21.10 -14.76
CA PRO A 137 8.59 -19.74 -15.10
C PRO A 137 8.06 -18.93 -13.89
N VAL A 138 7.46 -19.58 -12.88
CA VAL A 138 6.98 -18.93 -11.66
C VAL A 138 8.14 -18.60 -10.74
N GLN A 139 9.11 -19.52 -10.62
CA GLN A 139 10.36 -19.27 -9.89
C GLN A 139 11.14 -18.09 -10.49
N ALA A 140 11.26 -18.02 -11.81
CA ALA A 140 11.89 -16.88 -12.50
C ALA A 140 11.13 -15.56 -12.25
N PHE A 141 9.80 -15.58 -12.29
CA PHE A 141 8.98 -14.42 -11.93
C PHE A 141 9.27 -13.97 -10.50
N GLN A 142 9.31 -14.89 -9.53
CA GLN A 142 9.57 -14.56 -8.13
C GLN A 142 10.95 -13.94 -7.92
N ALA A 143 11.98 -14.49 -8.57
CA ALA A 143 13.34 -13.94 -8.50
C ALA A 143 13.38 -12.48 -8.97
N VAL A 144 12.81 -12.20 -10.15
CA VAL A 144 12.72 -10.84 -10.70
C VAL A 144 11.86 -9.94 -9.82
N ALA A 145 10.72 -10.45 -9.33
CA ALA A 145 9.83 -9.68 -8.47
C ALA A 145 10.50 -9.32 -7.12
N SER A 146 11.29 -10.23 -6.56
CA SER A 146 12.07 -9.98 -5.34
C SER A 146 13.12 -8.90 -5.58
N GLU A 147 13.90 -9.02 -6.65
CA GLU A 147 14.94 -8.07 -7.02
C GLU A 147 14.35 -6.67 -7.26
N GLU A 148 13.34 -6.56 -8.13
CA GLU A 148 12.70 -5.29 -8.47
C GLU A 148 12.02 -4.64 -7.25
N THR A 149 11.38 -5.43 -6.39
CA THR A 149 10.79 -4.92 -5.16
C THR A 149 11.87 -4.37 -4.23
N THR A 150 12.97 -5.08 -4.07
CA THR A 150 14.10 -4.63 -3.26
C THR A 150 14.70 -3.33 -3.79
N VAL A 151 15.04 -3.30 -5.08
CA VAL A 151 15.69 -2.12 -5.69
C VAL A 151 14.80 -0.87 -5.60
N ARG A 152 13.51 -1.01 -5.87
CA ARG A 152 12.59 0.15 -5.95
C ARG A 152 12.13 0.65 -4.58
N TRP A 153 12.01 -0.24 -3.59
CA TRP A 153 11.34 0.09 -2.33
C TRP A 153 12.23 0.11 -1.10
N THR A 154 13.51 -0.28 -1.21
CA THR A 154 14.41 -0.29 -0.03
C THR A 154 14.49 1.08 0.63
N ASN A 155 14.70 2.15 -0.12
CA ASN A 155 14.81 3.49 0.42
C ASN A 155 13.50 4.02 1.02
N GLU A 156 12.35 3.51 0.55
CA GLU A 156 11.02 3.93 0.97
C GLU A 156 10.50 3.20 2.23
N VAL A 157 11.24 2.17 2.69
CA VAL A 157 10.79 1.31 3.79
C VAL A 157 11.88 1.04 4.84
N THR A 158 13.00 1.74 4.77
CA THR A 158 14.14 1.60 5.70
C THR A 158 14.48 2.91 6.39
N VAL A 159 15.26 2.79 7.45
CA VAL A 159 15.92 3.92 8.11
C VAL A 159 17.30 4.04 7.46
N THR A 160 17.51 5.07 6.63
CA THR A 160 18.76 5.28 5.90
C THR A 160 19.60 6.35 6.61
N ARG A 161 20.84 6.03 6.96
CA ARG A 161 21.81 6.97 7.60
C ARG A 161 21.21 7.68 8.82
N ASP A 162 20.55 6.94 9.69
CA ASP A 162 19.87 7.45 10.89
C ASP A 162 18.69 8.42 10.62
N GLU A 163 18.26 8.55 9.37
CA GLU A 163 17.06 9.28 9.01
C GLU A 163 15.95 8.34 8.54
N PRO A 164 14.81 8.27 9.26
CA PRO A 164 13.65 7.50 8.80
C PRO A 164 12.93 8.25 7.67
N CYS A 165 12.54 7.52 6.64
CA CYS A 165 11.71 8.05 5.57
C CYS A 165 10.29 8.39 6.05
N THR A 166 9.56 9.20 5.28
CA THR A 166 8.19 9.63 5.60
C THR A 166 7.25 8.44 5.83
N GLN A 167 7.39 7.38 5.07
CA GLN A 167 6.56 6.17 5.17
C GLN A 167 6.74 5.45 6.51
N VAL A 168 7.98 5.35 7.01
CA VAL A 168 8.29 4.75 8.31
C VAL A 168 7.79 5.65 9.46
N ILE A 169 7.90 6.98 9.32
CA ILE A 169 7.32 7.92 10.30
C ILE A 169 5.80 7.77 10.33
N THR A 170 5.17 7.67 9.16
CA THR A 170 3.70 7.49 9.06
C THR A 170 3.27 6.15 9.65
N GLU A 171 4.06 5.09 9.43
CA GLU A 171 3.83 3.79 10.06
C GLU A 171 3.94 3.87 11.60
N ALA A 172 4.93 4.60 12.12
CA ALA A 172 5.08 4.83 13.56
C ALA A 172 3.87 5.56 14.17
N LEU A 173 3.28 6.50 13.42
CA LEU A 173 2.08 7.25 13.82
C LEU A 173 0.77 6.48 13.61
N ASP A 174 0.80 5.32 12.96
CA ASP A 174 -0.36 4.45 12.82
C ASP A 174 -0.48 3.49 14.02
N PRO A 175 -1.56 3.59 14.82
CA PRO A 175 -1.71 2.74 16.00
C PRO A 175 -1.73 1.23 15.68
N ARG A 176 -2.03 0.83 14.45
CA ARG A 176 -2.00 -0.58 14.00
C ARG A 176 -0.58 -1.13 13.87
N PHE A 177 0.39 -0.26 13.58
CA PHE A 177 1.77 -0.62 13.25
C PHE A 177 2.82 -0.05 14.21
N ARG A 178 2.44 0.75 15.20
CA ARG A 178 3.31 1.50 16.14
C ARG A 178 4.46 0.71 16.76
N LYS A 179 4.37 -0.62 16.83
CA LYS A 179 5.45 -1.47 17.38
C LYS A 179 6.65 -1.64 16.44
N LEU A 180 6.53 -1.22 15.17
CA LEU A 180 7.61 -1.26 14.18
C LEU A 180 8.40 -2.58 14.23
N LYS A 181 7.71 -3.72 14.25
CA LYS A 181 8.27 -5.05 14.58
C LYS A 181 9.42 -5.49 13.68
N PHE A 182 9.55 -4.89 12.52
CA PHE A 182 10.54 -5.24 11.51
C PHE A 182 11.83 -4.39 11.61
N LEU A 183 11.81 -3.32 12.40
CA LEU A 183 12.98 -2.51 12.65
C LEU A 183 13.78 -3.08 13.81
N THR A 184 15.09 -2.90 13.79
CA THR A 184 15.96 -3.19 14.91
C THR A 184 15.62 -2.28 16.10
N PRO A 185 16.05 -2.59 17.32
CA PRO A 185 15.84 -1.70 18.48
C PRO A 185 16.41 -0.30 18.25
N GLU A 186 17.59 -0.20 17.64
CA GLU A 186 18.29 1.06 17.31
C GLU A 186 17.50 1.89 16.32
N GLU A 187 17.03 1.27 15.22
CA GLU A 187 16.20 1.94 14.23
C GLU A 187 14.87 2.42 14.82
N ARG A 188 14.23 1.62 15.70
CA ARG A 188 13.00 2.04 16.41
C ARG A 188 13.24 3.28 17.25
N PHE A 189 14.35 3.32 17.96
CA PHE A 189 14.74 4.47 18.77
C PHE A 189 14.95 5.71 17.89
N THR A 190 15.64 5.58 16.77
CA THR A 190 15.83 6.64 15.78
C THR A 190 14.49 7.18 15.26
N VAL A 191 13.55 6.28 14.93
CA VAL A 191 12.20 6.68 14.50
C VAL A 191 11.46 7.43 15.62
N GLN A 192 11.52 6.95 16.86
CA GLN A 192 10.87 7.61 17.98
C GLN A 192 11.46 9.00 18.25
N LYS A 193 12.77 9.15 18.17
CA LYS A 193 13.44 10.46 18.27
C LYS A 193 12.99 11.41 17.16
N LYS A 194 12.88 10.92 15.91
CA LYS A 194 12.43 11.76 14.80
C LYS A 194 10.97 12.19 14.97
N VAL A 195 10.09 11.29 15.43
CA VAL A 195 8.71 11.64 15.78
C VAL A 195 8.66 12.69 16.87
N GLN A 196 9.52 12.59 17.88
CA GLN A 196 9.65 13.59 18.95
C GLN A 196 10.08 14.95 18.41
N ALA A 197 11.11 14.98 17.56
CA ALA A 197 11.60 16.22 16.96
C ALA A 197 10.52 16.90 16.10
N LEU A 198 9.78 16.13 15.30
CA LEU A 198 8.67 16.64 14.49
C LEU A 198 7.50 17.14 15.36
N ALA A 199 7.20 16.46 16.46
CA ALA A 199 6.17 16.89 17.40
C ALA A 199 6.54 18.23 18.06
N LEU A 200 7.81 18.41 18.44
CA LEU A 200 8.33 19.67 18.98
C LEU A 200 8.26 20.83 17.97
N GLN A 201 8.56 20.55 16.70
CA GLN A 201 8.46 21.54 15.62
C GLN A 201 7.01 21.96 15.31
N SER A 202 6.04 21.10 15.58
CA SER A 202 4.61 21.38 15.29
C SER A 202 3.92 22.31 16.31
N ILE A 203 4.61 22.73 17.39
CA ILE A 203 4.07 23.65 18.39
C ILE A 203 4.12 25.08 17.83
N PRO A 204 2.97 25.79 17.77
CA PRO A 204 2.93 27.19 17.34
C PRO A 204 3.78 28.07 18.28
N GLY A 205 4.81 28.68 17.76
CA GLY A 205 5.77 29.53 18.50
C GLY A 205 7.24 29.22 18.23
N ASN A 206 7.55 28.07 17.70
CA ASN A 206 8.92 27.65 17.39
C ASN A 206 9.37 27.94 15.94
N GLU A 207 8.46 28.42 15.07
CA GLU A 207 8.75 28.67 13.65
C GLU A 207 9.72 29.84 13.38
N LYS A 208 9.98 30.71 14.37
CA LYS A 208 10.82 31.91 14.17
C LYS A 208 12.32 31.70 14.39
N LYS A 209 12.77 30.52 14.83
CA LYS A 209 14.20 30.25 15.11
C LYS A 209 14.95 29.53 13.97
N ASN A 210 14.28 28.98 12.96
CA ASN A 210 14.93 28.11 11.96
C ASN A 210 15.35 28.77 10.65
N ALA A 211 15.22 30.09 10.51
CA ALA A 211 15.60 30.78 9.26
C ALA A 211 17.08 31.29 9.24
N SER A 212 17.88 31.06 10.28
CA SER A 212 19.26 31.56 10.34
C SER A 212 20.36 30.55 10.70
N GLU A 213 20.08 29.25 10.75
CA GLU A 213 21.06 28.22 11.21
C GLU A 213 21.37 27.11 10.20
N ALA A 214 21.42 27.43 8.93
CA ALA A 214 21.88 26.45 7.91
C ALA A 214 23.40 26.21 7.92
N ASP A 215 24.19 26.84 8.80
CA ASP A 215 25.65 26.80 8.75
C ASP A 215 26.38 26.40 10.06
N LYS A 216 25.67 25.74 11.01
CA LYS A 216 26.31 25.28 12.27
C LYS A 216 25.89 23.88 12.69
N SER A 217 25.89 22.89 11.81
CA SER A 217 25.39 21.55 12.09
C SER A 217 26.42 20.54 12.64
N LEU A 218 27.60 20.94 13.05
CA LEU A 218 28.66 20.04 13.57
C LEU A 218 28.97 20.15 15.06
N ALA A 219 28.30 21.06 15.78
CA ALA A 219 28.58 21.27 17.22
C ALA A 219 27.43 20.83 18.15
N SER A 220 26.34 20.28 17.68
CA SER A 220 25.13 20.00 18.47
C SER A 220 24.99 18.55 18.95
N ALA A 221 25.80 17.62 18.45
CA ALA A 221 25.73 16.21 18.84
C ALA A 221 26.18 15.95 20.29
N GLU A 222 27.07 16.77 20.83
CA GLU A 222 27.58 16.62 22.23
C GLU A 222 26.63 17.17 23.29
N ARG A 223 25.67 18.06 22.92
CA ARG A 223 24.74 18.63 23.91
C ARG A 223 23.53 17.73 24.22
N THR A 224 23.24 16.74 23.41
CA THR A 224 22.10 15.82 23.62
C THR A 224 22.40 14.71 24.62
N PHE A 225 23.65 14.36 24.82
CA PHE A 225 24.06 13.43 25.89
C PHE A 225 23.92 14.02 27.29
N SER A 226 24.06 15.33 27.43
CA SER A 226 23.88 16.06 28.70
C SER A 226 22.46 16.00 29.26
N ALA A 227 21.43 15.92 28.41
CA ALA A 227 20.04 15.83 28.87
C ALA A 227 19.66 14.43 29.38
N LEU A 228 20.33 13.39 28.91
CA LEU A 228 20.19 12.01 29.42
C LEU A 228 20.95 11.81 30.74
N ASP A 229 22.12 12.43 30.90
CA ASP A 229 22.85 12.43 32.16
C ASP A 229 22.10 13.21 33.25
N SER A 230 21.40 14.29 32.89
CA SER A 230 20.56 15.05 33.85
C SER A 230 19.32 14.26 34.31
N LEU A 231 18.84 13.34 33.54
CA LEU A 231 17.71 12.45 33.90
C LEU A 231 18.16 11.25 34.77
N LEU A 232 19.43 10.89 34.69
CA LEU A 232 20.04 9.80 35.48
C LEU A 232 20.76 10.28 36.75
N ALA A 233 21.00 11.57 36.86
CA ALA A 233 21.62 12.18 38.06
C ALA A 233 20.52 12.59 39.06
N CYS A 234 20.07 11.66 39.87
CA CYS A 234 19.51 12.01 41.18
C CYS A 234 20.67 12.51 42.07
N ASP A 235 20.48 13.73 42.62
CA ASP A 235 21.27 14.38 43.64
C ASP A 235 22.68 14.86 43.28
N SER A 236 22.76 16.13 42.93
CA SER A 236 23.57 17.13 43.69
C SER A 236 23.47 18.51 43.07
N SER A 237 23.13 19.46 43.90
CA SER A 237 23.01 20.88 43.65
C SER A 237 24.31 21.54 43.19
N THR A 238 24.30 22.25 42.07
CA THR A 238 25.11 23.46 41.87
C THR A 238 24.50 24.35 40.81
N ASP A 239 24.24 25.61 41.19
CA ASP A 239 23.73 26.69 40.36
C ASP A 239 24.67 26.99 39.18
N SER A 240 24.11 27.11 38.00
CA SER A 240 24.62 28.00 36.95
C SER A 240 23.47 28.42 36.02
N ASP A 241 23.19 29.73 36.08
CA ASP A 241 22.18 30.42 35.30
C ASP A 241 22.40 30.28 33.80
N THR A 242 21.54 29.52 33.15
CA THR A 242 21.24 29.66 31.74
C THR A 242 19.71 29.73 31.63
N GLU A 243 19.19 30.90 31.23
CA GLU A 243 17.78 31.14 30.99
C GLU A 243 17.26 30.23 29.85
N THR A 244 17.05 28.95 30.13
CA THR A 244 16.22 28.08 29.35
C THR A 244 14.76 28.38 29.74
N ASN A 245 13.99 28.89 28.82
CA ASN A 245 12.57 29.19 29.01
C ASN A 245 11.88 27.98 29.66
N GLU A 246 11.37 28.13 30.88
CA GLU A 246 10.66 27.09 31.66
C GLU A 246 9.54 26.44 30.82
N GLN A 247 8.99 27.18 29.87
CA GLN A 247 7.94 26.77 28.97
C GLN A 247 8.43 25.74 27.92
N ASP A 248 9.67 25.86 27.43
CA ASP A 248 10.29 24.92 26.50
C ASP A 248 10.64 23.58 27.17
N VAL A 249 11.07 23.62 28.42
CA VAL A 249 11.36 22.43 29.23
C VAL A 249 10.06 21.66 29.53
N HIS A 250 9.01 22.36 29.93
CA HIS A 250 7.70 21.76 30.21
C HIS A 250 7.06 21.14 28.96
N ASN A 251 7.15 21.78 27.78
CA ASN A 251 6.67 21.27 26.53
C ASN A 251 7.42 20.01 26.10
N ASN A 252 8.76 20.00 26.24
CA ASN A 252 9.57 18.83 25.94
C ASN A 252 9.20 17.62 26.82
N GLN A 253 9.00 17.84 28.13
CA GLN A 253 8.58 16.79 29.03
C GLN A 253 7.20 16.23 28.72
N SER A 254 6.25 17.11 28.36
CA SER A 254 4.89 16.72 27.98
C SER A 254 4.90 15.83 26.74
N ILE A 255 5.65 16.21 25.69
CA ILE A 255 5.76 15.44 24.44
C ILE A 255 6.46 14.11 24.68
N THR A 256 7.50 14.10 25.47
CA THR A 256 8.20 12.85 25.84
C THR A 256 7.25 11.87 26.52
N ASN A 257 6.41 12.35 27.41
CA ASN A 257 5.38 11.54 28.06
C ASN A 257 4.33 11.02 27.06
N GLU A 258 3.83 11.88 26.13
CA GLU A 258 2.92 11.43 25.07
C GLU A 258 3.52 10.28 24.26
N ILE A 259 4.80 10.39 23.88
CA ILE A 259 5.52 9.39 23.07
C ILE A 259 5.66 8.07 23.84
N LEU A 260 6.16 8.12 25.08
CA LEU A 260 6.30 6.93 25.91
C LEU A 260 4.96 6.21 26.11
N MET A 261 3.92 6.98 26.43
CA MET A 261 2.57 6.43 26.59
C MET A 261 2.01 5.85 25.31
N TYR A 262 2.22 6.51 24.16
CA TYR A 262 1.73 6.05 22.86
C TYR A 262 2.42 4.76 22.41
N PHE A 263 3.73 4.71 22.40
CA PHE A 263 4.49 3.53 21.97
C PHE A 263 4.43 2.38 23.02
N GLY A 264 4.14 2.70 24.28
CA GLY A 264 3.91 1.71 25.35
C GLY A 264 2.65 0.87 25.15
N GLN A 265 1.61 1.42 24.48
CA GLN A 265 0.34 0.72 24.30
C GLN A 265 0.42 -0.48 23.34
N PRO A 266 -0.48 -1.47 23.47
CA PRO A 266 -0.62 -2.54 22.50
C PRO A 266 -1.05 -1.98 21.12
N PRO A 267 -0.69 -2.65 20.02
CA PRO A 267 -1.14 -2.22 18.69
C PRO A 267 -2.65 -2.39 18.54
N LEU A 268 -3.25 -1.49 17.77
CA LEU A 268 -4.65 -1.58 17.35
C LEU A 268 -4.85 -2.77 16.39
N SER A 269 -6.06 -3.31 16.32
CA SER A 269 -6.40 -4.30 15.30
C SER A 269 -6.21 -3.73 13.89
N LYS A 270 -5.74 -4.57 12.95
CA LYS A 270 -5.54 -4.15 11.56
C LYS A 270 -6.84 -3.79 10.83
N THR A 271 -7.98 -4.25 11.33
CA THR A 271 -9.31 -3.94 10.79
C THR A 271 -9.90 -2.64 11.30
N GLU A 272 -9.33 -2.08 12.36
CA GLU A 272 -9.82 -0.84 12.95
C GLU A 272 -9.24 0.39 12.22
N SER A 273 -10.00 1.50 12.24
CA SER A 273 -9.59 2.75 11.60
C SER A 273 -8.61 3.53 12.48
N PRO A 274 -7.39 3.81 11.99
CA PRO A 274 -6.43 4.63 12.72
C PRO A 274 -6.92 6.07 12.92
N LEU A 275 -7.69 6.61 11.97
CA LEU A 275 -8.23 7.97 12.07
C LEU A 275 -9.28 8.08 13.18
N PHE A 276 -10.13 7.06 13.32
CA PHE A 276 -11.10 7.01 14.42
C PHE A 276 -10.41 6.89 15.77
N TRP A 277 -9.36 6.07 15.85
CA TRP A 277 -8.56 5.93 17.07
C TRP A 277 -7.94 7.27 17.48
N TRP A 278 -7.31 8.00 16.54
CA TRP A 278 -6.75 9.32 16.81
C TRP A 278 -7.80 10.35 17.23
N LYS A 279 -8.98 10.33 16.60
CA LYS A 279 -10.11 11.18 16.99
C LYS A 279 -10.51 10.96 18.45
N SER A 280 -10.62 9.70 18.87
CA SER A 280 -11.01 9.32 20.24
C SER A 280 -9.92 9.57 21.27
N ASN A 281 -8.65 9.59 20.87
CA ASN A 281 -7.51 9.76 21.77
C ASN A 281 -6.85 11.16 21.69
N LYS A 282 -7.45 12.11 20.96
CA LYS A 282 -6.91 13.46 20.75
C LYS A 282 -6.65 14.20 22.07
N ALA A 283 -7.53 14.06 23.06
CA ALA A 283 -7.36 14.69 24.37
C ALA A 283 -6.17 14.12 25.16
N LYS A 284 -5.86 12.84 24.96
CA LYS A 284 -4.75 12.14 25.62
C LYS A 284 -3.40 12.40 24.95
N TYR A 285 -3.39 12.58 23.63
CA TYR A 285 -2.20 12.76 22.79
C TYR A 285 -2.39 13.97 21.85
N PRO A 286 -2.50 15.20 22.37
CA PRO A 286 -2.86 16.36 21.55
C PRO A 286 -1.82 16.65 20.47
N THR A 287 -0.54 16.60 20.80
CA THR A 287 0.57 16.90 19.88
C THR A 287 0.73 15.81 18.83
N LEU A 288 0.78 14.53 19.26
CA LEU A 288 0.88 13.40 18.35
C LEU A 288 -0.35 13.25 17.45
N ALA A 289 -1.55 13.57 17.92
CA ALA A 289 -2.76 13.56 17.11
C ALA A 289 -2.73 14.60 15.99
N SER A 290 -2.19 15.79 16.27
CA SER A 290 -1.96 16.82 15.24
C SER A 290 -0.94 16.36 14.20
N LEU A 291 0.19 15.83 14.65
CA LEU A 291 1.23 15.26 13.78
C LEU A 291 0.68 14.09 12.95
N ALA A 292 -0.03 13.16 13.57
CA ALA A 292 -0.63 12.02 12.88
C ALA A 292 -1.60 12.45 11.79
N LYS A 293 -2.37 13.51 12.01
CA LYS A 293 -3.29 14.06 11.00
C LYS A 293 -2.55 14.51 9.75
N SER A 294 -1.38 15.16 9.88
CA SER A 294 -0.61 15.66 8.72
C SER A 294 0.07 14.52 7.94
N PHE A 295 0.47 13.44 8.61
CA PHE A 295 1.13 12.31 7.96
C PHE A 295 0.16 11.25 7.42
N LEU A 296 -0.89 10.91 8.16
CA LEU A 296 -1.84 9.87 7.77
C LEU A 296 -2.79 10.28 6.63
N CYS A 297 -2.85 11.56 6.26
CA CYS A 297 -3.62 12.03 5.11
C CYS A 297 -2.90 11.78 3.77
N ILE A 298 -1.62 11.42 3.78
CA ILE A 298 -0.83 11.20 2.57
C ILE A 298 -1.28 9.88 1.91
N PRO A 299 -1.66 9.88 0.61
CA PRO A 299 -1.94 8.64 -0.09
C PRO A 299 -0.65 7.89 -0.45
N ALA A 300 -0.68 6.55 -0.45
CA ALA A 300 0.48 5.73 -0.83
C ALA A 300 0.77 5.75 -2.33
N THR A 301 -0.21 6.08 -3.16
CA THR A 301 -0.12 6.05 -4.62
C THR A 301 -0.85 7.22 -5.27
N SER A 302 -0.51 7.54 -6.53
CA SER A 302 -1.20 8.52 -7.37
C SER A 302 -2.54 8.02 -7.93
N THR A 303 -2.90 6.77 -7.69
CA THR A 303 -4.12 6.13 -8.26
C THR A 303 -5.40 6.92 -8.03
N PRO A 304 -5.66 7.53 -6.84
CA PRO A 304 -6.81 8.40 -6.65
C PRO A 304 -6.86 9.56 -7.64
N SER A 305 -5.75 10.26 -7.83
CA SER A 305 -5.64 11.36 -8.79
C SER A 305 -5.82 10.88 -10.24
N GLU A 306 -5.24 9.73 -10.59
CA GLU A 306 -5.38 9.14 -11.94
C GLU A 306 -6.83 8.76 -12.23
N ARG A 307 -7.57 8.21 -11.26
CA ARG A 307 -9.01 7.94 -11.38
C ARG A 307 -9.80 9.21 -11.62
N LEU A 308 -9.49 10.28 -10.88
CA LEU A 308 -10.12 11.58 -11.04
C LEU A 308 -9.89 12.15 -12.44
N PHE A 309 -8.63 12.14 -12.92
CA PHE A 309 -8.29 12.61 -14.27
C PHE A 309 -8.93 11.76 -15.37
N SER A 310 -8.93 10.43 -15.21
CA SER A 310 -9.61 9.53 -16.16
C SER A 310 -11.12 9.82 -16.23
N ALA A 311 -11.75 10.01 -15.09
CA ALA A 311 -13.15 10.37 -15.01
C ALA A 311 -13.44 11.76 -15.58
N ALA A 312 -12.53 12.73 -15.40
CA ALA A 312 -12.60 14.06 -16.02
C ALA A 312 -12.48 13.95 -17.56
N GLY A 313 -11.52 13.17 -18.07
CA GLY A 313 -11.35 12.91 -19.49
C GLY A 313 -12.59 12.29 -20.14
N ASN A 314 -13.23 11.34 -19.47
CA ASN A 314 -14.51 10.76 -19.93
C ASN A 314 -15.64 11.78 -19.94
N THR A 315 -15.67 12.73 -19.01
CA THR A 315 -16.64 13.82 -18.96
C THR A 315 -16.39 14.84 -20.07
N ALA A 316 -15.14 15.16 -20.36
CA ALA A 316 -14.69 16.08 -21.40
C ALA A 316 -14.59 15.42 -22.79
N SER A 317 -15.28 14.29 -23.01
CA SER A 317 -15.24 13.56 -24.29
C SER A 317 -15.74 14.40 -25.46
N LYS A 318 -15.30 14.05 -26.70
CA LYS A 318 -15.72 14.75 -27.95
C LYS A 318 -17.25 14.85 -28.10
N LYS A 319 -18.03 13.95 -27.50
CA LYS A 319 -19.50 14.01 -27.51
C LYS A 319 -20.08 15.13 -26.64
N ARG A 320 -19.27 15.72 -25.77
CA ARG A 320 -19.64 16.84 -24.86
C ARG A 320 -18.73 18.07 -25.09
N ALA A 321 -18.46 18.38 -26.36
CA ALA A 321 -17.54 19.43 -26.78
C ALA A 321 -17.95 20.85 -26.33
N SER A 322 -19.19 21.04 -25.85
CA SER A 322 -19.70 22.32 -25.31
C SER A 322 -19.33 22.57 -23.88
N LEU A 323 -18.76 21.59 -23.14
CA LEU A 323 -18.33 21.80 -21.76
C LEU A 323 -17.01 22.56 -21.71
N THR A 324 -17.02 23.71 -21.04
CA THR A 324 -15.78 24.42 -20.71
C THR A 324 -14.99 23.69 -19.63
N PRO A 325 -13.64 23.86 -19.54
CA PRO A 325 -12.83 23.27 -18.47
C PRO A 325 -13.39 23.57 -17.06
N LYS A 326 -13.89 24.78 -16.84
CA LYS A 326 -14.51 25.19 -15.56
C LYS A 326 -15.75 24.35 -15.21
N HIS A 327 -16.60 24.03 -16.18
CA HIS A 327 -17.77 23.18 -15.95
C HIS A 327 -17.37 21.72 -15.70
N VAL A 328 -16.31 21.22 -16.34
CA VAL A 328 -15.76 19.88 -16.06
C VAL A 328 -15.27 19.79 -14.63
N ASP A 329 -14.54 20.82 -14.15
CA ASP A 329 -14.04 20.93 -12.79
C ASP A 329 -15.17 20.93 -11.76
N MET A 330 -16.19 21.79 -11.95
CA MET A 330 -17.38 21.83 -11.09
C MET A 330 -18.11 20.48 -11.05
N LEU A 331 -18.33 19.84 -12.19
CA LEU A 331 -19.00 18.54 -12.25
C LEU A 331 -18.21 17.46 -11.50
N LYS A 332 -16.89 17.49 -11.59
CA LYS A 332 -16.03 16.55 -10.88
C LYS A 332 -16.03 16.82 -9.37
N PHE A 333 -15.92 18.07 -8.98
CA PHE A 333 -16.02 18.46 -7.58
C PHE A 333 -17.34 17.98 -6.95
N LEU A 334 -18.46 18.24 -7.62
CA LEU A 334 -19.76 17.80 -7.13
C LEU A 334 -19.88 16.26 -7.09
N HIS A 335 -19.40 15.56 -8.11
CA HIS A 335 -19.42 14.08 -8.14
C HIS A 335 -18.60 13.47 -7.00
N CYS A 336 -17.47 14.06 -6.61
CA CYS A 336 -16.63 13.55 -5.54
C CYS A 336 -17.13 13.89 -4.13
N ASN A 337 -17.98 14.93 -3.98
CA ASN A 337 -18.36 15.45 -2.67
C ASN A 337 -19.86 15.29 -2.33
N LEU A 338 -20.69 14.86 -3.27
CA LEU A 338 -22.13 14.66 -3.05
C LEU A 338 -22.56 13.19 -2.92
N ASN A 339 -21.62 12.22 -3.01
CA ASN A 339 -21.90 10.79 -2.82
C ASN A 339 -21.49 10.30 -1.44
#